data_46ed6099bd6acd8528a5ffe3c2bf3a3d
#
_entry.id   46ed6099bd6acd8528a5ffe3c2bf3a3d
#
_cell.length_a   1.000
_cell.length_b   1.000
_cell.length_c   1.000
_cell.angle_alpha   90.00
_cell.angle_beta   90.00
_cell.angle_gamma   90.00
#
_symmetry.space_group_name_H-M   'P 1'
#
loop_
_entity.id
_entity.type
_entity.pdbx_description
1 polymer ?
#
loop_
_entity_poly.entity_id
_entity_poly.type
_entity_poly.pdbx_seq_one_letter_code
_entity_poly.pdbx_strand_id
1 'polypeptide(L)'
;MAKNVERLQAREAKELIRREKQLGARSNKFYLIYLFMILSLIYITDEIASTISIQFQANIVTEFFVKNMGMEYGAGLSLFSAIGFISYPVTVLIIFYRPLADKFGRKPFLVINTLCMGLGLFLVYLSKDIYVYMIGGTLMSFMVSHDMQCVYILECSDKKSRARNYAIVKAVAILGT
;
A
#
# COMPACT_ATOMS: atom_id res chain seq x y z
N MET A 1 6.67 -8.30 -43.42
CA MET A 1 5.33 -7.84 -43.05
C MET A 1 4.49 -8.94 -42.38
N ALA A 2 4.35 -10.13 -42.95
CA ALA A 2 3.51 -11.21 -42.39
C ALA A 2 3.80 -11.56 -40.92
N LYS A 3 5.07 -11.70 -40.51
CA LYS A 3 5.50 -12.03 -39.15
C LYS A 3 5.12 -10.99 -38.09
N ASN A 4 4.95 -9.72 -38.48
CA ASN A 4 4.49 -8.66 -37.57
C ASN A 4 2.96 -8.68 -37.38
N VAL A 5 2.21 -9.03 -38.42
CA VAL A 5 0.76 -9.20 -38.37
C VAL A 5 0.39 -10.39 -37.44
N GLU A 6 1.09 -11.49 -37.60
CA GLU A 6 0.91 -12.69 -36.74
C GLU A 6 1.19 -12.39 -35.25
N ARG A 7 2.24 -11.61 -34.96
CA ARG A 7 2.55 -11.17 -33.60
C ARG A 7 1.50 -10.22 -33.00
N LEU A 8 0.93 -9.36 -33.81
CA LEU A 8 -0.16 -8.47 -33.39
C LEU A 8 -1.43 -9.27 -33.09
N GLN A 9 -1.83 -10.15 -33.97
CA GLN A 9 -2.98 -11.04 -33.76
C GLN A 9 -2.84 -11.93 -32.52
N ALA A 10 -1.63 -12.48 -32.28
CA ALA A 10 -1.36 -13.26 -31.08
C ALA A 10 -1.42 -12.42 -29.77
N ARG A 11 -1.06 -11.13 -29.83
CA ARG A 11 -1.21 -10.21 -28.69
C ARG A 11 -2.67 -9.88 -28.42
N GLU A 12 -3.43 -9.56 -29.45
CA GLU A 12 -4.86 -9.27 -29.32
C GLU A 12 -5.65 -10.47 -28.80
N ALA A 13 -5.36 -11.68 -29.30
CA ALA A 13 -5.97 -12.90 -28.79
C ALA A 13 -5.65 -13.13 -27.29
N LYS A 14 -4.41 -12.91 -26.86
CA LYS A 14 -4.03 -13.00 -25.45
C LYS A 14 -4.74 -11.96 -24.57
N GLU A 15 -4.91 -10.74 -25.07
CA GLU A 15 -5.64 -9.70 -24.36
C GLU A 15 -7.14 -10.01 -24.24
N LEU A 16 -7.76 -10.56 -25.29
CA LEU A 16 -9.14 -11.00 -25.28
C LEU A 16 -9.37 -12.11 -24.24
N ILE A 17 -8.55 -13.15 -24.25
CA ILE A 17 -8.60 -14.23 -23.26
C ILE A 17 -8.41 -13.70 -21.83
N ARG A 18 -7.50 -12.74 -21.66
CA ARG A 18 -7.29 -12.09 -20.36
C ARG A 18 -8.50 -11.29 -19.88
N ARG A 19 -9.15 -10.56 -20.81
CA ARG A 19 -10.39 -9.81 -20.54
C ARG A 19 -11.55 -10.73 -20.21
N GLU A 20 -11.75 -11.83 -20.95
CA GLU A 20 -12.79 -12.82 -20.68
C GLU A 20 -12.57 -13.50 -19.32
N LYS A 21 -11.33 -13.84 -18.98
CA LYS A 21 -10.99 -14.42 -17.67
C LYS A 21 -11.23 -13.45 -16.52
N GLN A 22 -10.98 -12.15 -16.74
CA GLN A 22 -11.29 -11.09 -15.77
C GLN A 22 -12.79 -10.87 -15.62
N LEU A 23 -13.55 -10.91 -16.71
CA LEU A 23 -15.01 -10.79 -16.69
C LEU A 23 -15.68 -12.00 -16.02
N GLY A 24 -15.19 -13.22 -16.27
CA GLY A 24 -15.64 -14.43 -15.60
C GLY A 24 -15.37 -14.42 -14.09
N ALA A 25 -14.21 -13.92 -13.65
CA ALA A 25 -13.90 -13.76 -12.24
C ALA A 25 -14.79 -12.69 -11.57
N ARG A 26 -15.11 -11.60 -12.28
CA ARG A 26 -16.03 -10.55 -11.80
C ARG A 26 -17.49 -11.04 -11.64
N SER A 27 -17.89 -12.07 -12.35
CA SER A 27 -19.22 -12.69 -12.27
C SER A 27 -19.38 -13.59 -11.04
N ASN A 28 -18.29 -14.06 -10.44
CA ASN A 28 -18.33 -14.96 -9.29
C ASN A 28 -18.49 -14.19 -7.98
N LYS A 29 -19.68 -14.24 -7.37
CA LYS A 29 -20.02 -13.57 -6.12
C LYS A 29 -19.09 -13.96 -4.96
N PHE A 30 -18.68 -15.22 -4.87
CA PHE A 30 -17.75 -15.68 -3.82
C PHE A 30 -16.36 -15.07 -3.98
N TYR A 31 -15.86 -14.97 -5.21
CA TYR A 31 -14.60 -14.31 -5.49
C TYR A 31 -14.62 -12.83 -5.12
N LEU A 32 -15.71 -12.13 -5.42
CA LEU A 32 -15.87 -10.72 -5.04
C LEU A 32 -15.91 -10.53 -3.53
N ILE A 33 -16.67 -11.35 -2.80
CA ILE A 33 -16.72 -11.31 -1.33
C ILE A 33 -15.32 -11.54 -0.75
N TYR A 34 -14.62 -12.58 -1.20
CA TYR A 34 -13.27 -12.89 -0.77
C TYR A 34 -12.29 -11.72 -1.04
N LEU A 35 -12.38 -11.12 -2.24
CA LEU A 35 -11.56 -9.98 -2.62
C LEU A 35 -11.82 -8.77 -1.72
N PHE A 36 -13.09 -8.45 -1.45
CA PHE A 36 -13.45 -7.35 -0.57
C PHE A 36 -13.03 -7.59 0.88
N MET A 37 -13.12 -8.81 1.38
CA MET A 37 -12.60 -9.16 2.71
C MET A 37 -11.10 -8.89 2.81
N ILE A 38 -10.31 -9.35 1.83
CA ILE A 38 -8.86 -9.12 1.82
C ILE A 38 -8.54 -7.63 1.75
N LEU A 39 -9.18 -6.88 0.86
CA LEU A 39 -8.95 -5.45 0.73
C LEU A 39 -9.34 -4.69 2.00
N SER A 40 -10.42 -5.09 2.66
CA SER A 40 -10.83 -4.51 3.94
C SER A 40 -9.80 -4.79 5.05
N LEU A 41 -9.26 -6.00 5.13
CA LEU A 41 -8.21 -6.35 6.08
C LEU A 41 -6.93 -5.54 5.85
N ILE A 42 -6.50 -5.41 4.59
CA ILE A 42 -5.35 -4.58 4.24
C ILE A 42 -5.60 -3.14 4.67
N TYR A 43 -6.79 -2.62 4.43
CA TYR A 43 -7.16 -1.25 4.78
C TYR A 43 -7.15 -1.01 6.30
N ILE A 44 -7.73 -1.92 7.09
CA ILE A 44 -7.70 -1.87 8.56
C ILE A 44 -6.25 -1.88 9.04
N THR A 45 -5.41 -2.76 8.51
CA THR A 45 -4.01 -2.86 8.90
C THR A 45 -3.24 -1.57 8.61
N ASP A 46 -3.49 -0.95 7.45
CA ASP A 46 -2.90 0.32 7.06
C ASP A 46 -3.28 1.45 8.03
N GLU A 47 -4.56 1.54 8.42
CA GLU A 47 -5.05 2.54 9.36
C GLU A 47 -4.51 2.32 10.78
N ILE A 48 -4.50 1.08 11.26
CA ILE A 48 -3.90 0.74 12.55
C ILE A 48 -2.41 1.11 12.57
N ALA A 49 -1.66 0.77 11.52
CA ALA A 49 -0.23 1.05 11.45
C ALA A 49 0.06 2.56 11.45
N SER A 50 -0.72 3.35 10.71
CA SER A 50 -0.58 4.80 10.66
C SER A 50 -0.92 5.45 12.01
N THR A 51 -2.00 5.02 12.64
CA THR A 51 -2.46 5.53 13.94
C THR A 51 -1.45 5.21 15.04
N ILE A 52 -0.97 3.98 15.10
CA ILE A 52 0.08 3.56 16.05
C ILE A 52 1.35 4.41 15.86
N SER A 53 1.80 4.59 14.62
CA SER A 53 3.01 5.36 14.32
C SER A 53 2.91 6.81 14.83
N ILE A 54 1.75 7.44 14.69
CA ILE A 54 1.52 8.82 15.17
C ILE A 54 1.47 8.85 16.71
N GLN A 55 0.72 7.96 17.33
CA GLN A 55 0.53 7.95 18.78
C GLN A 55 1.82 7.59 19.55
N PHE A 56 2.65 6.72 18.99
CA PHE A 56 3.90 6.31 19.63
C PHE A 56 5.10 7.19 19.26
N GLN A 57 4.92 8.24 18.46
CA GLN A 57 6.01 9.13 18.07
C GLN A 57 6.77 9.69 19.29
N ALA A 58 6.07 10.15 20.31
CA ALA A 58 6.68 10.68 21.54
C ALA A 58 7.54 9.63 22.27
N ASN A 59 7.06 8.37 22.32
CA ASN A 59 7.80 7.27 22.94
C ASN A 59 9.05 6.93 22.14
N ILE A 60 8.96 6.94 20.80
CA ILE A 60 10.09 6.69 19.91
C ILE A 60 11.16 7.76 20.09
N VAL A 61 10.78 9.03 20.13
CA VAL A 61 11.72 10.15 20.36
C VAL A 61 12.35 9.99 21.73
N THR A 62 11.60 9.68 22.77
CA THR A 62 12.13 9.51 24.13
C THR A 62 13.11 8.32 24.20
N GLU A 63 12.78 7.19 23.60
CA GLU A 63 13.62 5.99 23.68
C GLU A 63 14.91 6.13 22.89
N PHE A 64 14.85 6.55 21.63
CA PHE A 64 16.02 6.60 20.75
C PHE A 64 16.89 7.84 20.95
N PHE A 65 16.30 9.00 21.16
CA PHE A 65 17.08 10.26 21.19
C PHE A 65 17.35 10.71 22.60
N VAL A 66 16.37 10.67 23.51
CA VAL A 66 16.58 11.14 24.89
C VAL A 66 17.38 10.13 25.70
N LYS A 67 16.90 8.88 25.77
CA LYS A 67 17.56 7.86 26.63
C LYS A 67 18.87 7.37 26.04
N ASN A 68 18.92 7.02 24.75
CA ASN A 68 20.09 6.40 24.16
C ASN A 68 21.16 7.41 23.74
N MET A 69 20.77 8.60 23.28
CA MET A 69 21.70 9.64 22.82
C MET A 69 21.89 10.79 23.82
N GLY A 70 21.11 10.82 24.91
CA GLY A 70 21.20 11.90 25.92
C GLY A 70 20.76 13.28 25.40
N MET A 71 19.97 13.33 24.35
CA MET A 71 19.50 14.58 23.74
C MET A 71 18.33 15.17 24.53
N GLU A 72 18.19 16.49 24.48
CA GLU A 72 16.97 17.14 24.93
C GLU A 72 15.78 16.73 24.03
N TYR A 73 14.57 16.56 24.59
CA TYR A 73 13.40 16.09 23.85
C TYR A 73 13.09 16.94 22.62
N GLY A 74 13.19 18.28 22.72
CA GLY A 74 12.98 19.19 21.59
C GLY A 74 13.95 18.98 20.44
N ALA A 75 15.25 18.78 20.76
CA ALA A 75 16.27 18.47 19.77
C ALA A 75 16.03 17.08 19.15
N GLY A 76 15.67 16.09 19.96
CA GLY A 76 15.31 14.76 19.50
C GLY A 76 14.10 14.76 18.55
N LEU A 77 13.07 15.52 18.85
CA LEU A 77 11.89 15.69 18.00
C LEU A 77 12.24 16.36 16.66
N SER A 78 13.08 17.38 16.69
CA SER A 78 13.55 18.07 15.48
C SER A 78 14.34 17.12 14.58
N LEU A 79 15.23 16.32 15.17
CA LEU A 79 16.03 15.32 14.45
C LEU A 79 15.16 14.21 13.88
N PHE A 80 14.19 13.72 14.64
CA PHE A 80 13.21 12.74 14.19
C PHE A 80 12.43 13.26 12.96
N SER A 81 12.00 14.52 13.01
CA SER A 81 11.30 15.15 11.89
C SER A 81 12.22 15.29 10.66
N ALA A 82 13.49 15.70 10.86
CA ALA A 82 14.48 15.79 9.79
C ALA A 82 14.76 14.43 9.14
N ILE A 83 14.82 13.35 9.93
CA ILE A 83 14.94 11.99 9.43
C ILE A 83 13.71 11.60 8.60
N GLY A 84 12.51 12.02 9.00
CA GLY A 84 11.28 11.82 8.23
C GLY A 84 11.39 12.37 6.81
N PHE A 85 12.12 13.45 6.58
CA PHE A 85 12.35 13.99 5.24
C PHE A 85 13.13 13.05 4.32
N ILE A 86 13.92 12.11 4.84
CA ILE A 86 14.66 11.12 4.04
C ILE A 86 13.70 10.16 3.32
N SER A 87 12.50 9.96 3.86
CA SER A 87 11.47 9.11 3.22
C SER A 87 10.73 9.81 2.07
N TYR A 88 10.81 11.15 1.95
CA TYR A 88 10.13 11.89 0.87
C TYR A 88 10.57 11.49 -0.55
N PRO A 89 11.87 11.28 -0.87
CA PRO A 89 12.27 10.80 -2.18
C PRO A 89 11.59 9.48 -2.57
N VAL A 90 11.39 8.58 -1.59
CA VAL A 90 10.67 7.32 -1.80
C VAL A 90 9.20 7.59 -2.14
N THR A 91 8.57 8.54 -1.46
CA THR A 91 7.20 8.97 -1.76
C THR A 91 7.09 9.54 -3.18
N VAL A 92 8.09 10.30 -3.65
CA VAL A 92 8.14 10.80 -5.03
C VAL A 92 8.24 9.65 -6.04
N LEU A 93 8.97 8.58 -5.76
CA LEU A 93 9.04 7.40 -6.62
C LEU A 93 7.67 6.73 -6.81
N ILE A 94 6.74 6.89 -5.86
CA ILE A 94 5.36 6.38 -5.96
C ILE A 94 4.62 6.99 -7.17
N ILE A 95 4.95 8.22 -7.57
CA ILE A 95 4.37 8.86 -8.77
C ILE A 95 4.63 8.01 -10.03
N PHE A 96 5.82 7.41 -10.12
CA PHE A 96 6.18 6.51 -11.24
C PHE A 96 5.57 5.12 -11.10
N TYR A 97 5.24 4.71 -9.90
CA TYR A 97 4.68 3.41 -9.58
C TYR A 97 3.23 3.25 -10.09
N ARG A 98 2.45 4.34 -10.07
CA ARG A 98 1.05 4.34 -10.55
C ARG A 98 0.92 4.00 -12.04
N PRO A 99 1.61 4.66 -12.98
CA PRO A 99 1.58 4.30 -14.39
C PRO A 99 2.08 2.87 -14.67
N LEU A 100 3.07 2.40 -13.90
CA LEU A 100 3.52 1.00 -13.99
C LEU A 100 2.42 0.02 -13.58
N ALA A 101 1.69 0.31 -12.51
CA ALA A 101 0.59 -0.52 -12.04
C ALA A 101 -0.56 -0.58 -13.06
N ASP A 102 -0.82 0.52 -13.77
CA ASP A 102 -1.81 0.54 -14.84
C ASP A 102 -1.36 -0.31 -16.04
N LYS A 103 -0.06 -0.35 -16.35
CA LYS A 103 0.52 -1.13 -17.47
C LYS A 103 0.63 -2.63 -17.15
N PHE A 104 1.10 -2.99 -15.95
CA PHE A 104 1.36 -4.38 -15.58
C PHE A 104 0.22 -5.04 -14.80
N GLY A 105 -0.76 -4.26 -14.39
CA GLY A 105 -1.89 -4.65 -13.55
C GLY A 105 -1.63 -4.34 -12.08
N ARG A 106 -2.67 -3.99 -11.35
CA ARG A 106 -2.59 -3.46 -9.97
C ARG A 106 -2.34 -4.52 -8.91
N LYS A 107 -2.75 -5.77 -9.18
CA LYS A 107 -2.65 -6.87 -8.21
C LYS A 107 -1.22 -7.10 -7.70
N PRO A 108 -0.16 -7.24 -8.55
CA PRO A 108 1.19 -7.45 -8.06
C PRO A 108 1.71 -6.27 -7.23
N PHE A 109 1.31 -5.06 -7.58
CA PHE A 109 1.71 -3.86 -6.85
C PHE A 109 1.06 -3.79 -5.46
N LEU A 110 -0.20 -4.19 -5.32
CA LEU A 110 -0.86 -4.32 -4.01
C LEU A 110 -0.16 -5.36 -3.13
N VAL A 111 0.24 -6.49 -3.71
CA VAL A 111 0.98 -7.54 -2.96
C VAL A 111 2.33 -7.02 -2.50
N ILE A 112 3.10 -6.37 -3.37
CA ILE A 112 4.41 -5.79 -3.02
C ILE A 112 4.23 -4.73 -1.92
N ASN A 113 3.24 -3.87 -2.03
CA ASN A 113 2.93 -2.87 -1.03
C ASN A 113 2.66 -3.49 0.34
N THR A 114 1.79 -4.48 0.40
CA THR A 114 1.47 -5.19 1.66
C THR A 114 2.69 -5.88 2.26
N LEU A 115 3.55 -6.48 1.42
CA LEU A 115 4.80 -7.09 1.87
C LEU A 115 5.79 -6.05 2.40
N CYS A 116 5.98 -4.92 1.71
CA CYS A 116 6.85 -3.83 2.17
C CYS A 116 6.36 -3.26 3.51
N MET A 117 5.05 -3.08 3.65
CA MET A 117 4.45 -2.62 4.90
C MET A 117 4.67 -3.62 6.04
N GLY A 118 4.40 -4.92 5.82
CA GLY A 118 4.62 -5.95 6.82
C GLY A 118 6.08 -6.06 7.24
N LEU A 119 7.02 -6.03 6.28
CA LEU A 119 8.45 -6.00 6.56
C LEU A 119 8.87 -4.73 7.28
N GLY A 120 8.33 -3.58 6.90
CA GLY A 120 8.60 -2.31 7.56
C GLY A 120 8.17 -2.32 9.03
N LEU A 121 6.93 -2.76 9.31
CA LEU A 121 6.44 -2.93 10.68
C LEU A 121 7.30 -3.90 11.50
N PHE A 122 7.69 -5.02 10.90
CA PHE A 122 8.54 -6.01 11.55
C PHE A 122 9.92 -5.43 11.90
N LEU A 123 10.54 -4.66 11.00
CA LEU A 123 11.81 -3.98 11.26
C LEU A 123 11.66 -2.89 12.34
N VAL A 124 10.58 -2.13 12.33
CA VAL A 124 10.28 -1.14 13.37
C VAL A 124 10.13 -1.83 14.73
N TYR A 125 9.43 -2.94 14.80
CA TYR A 125 9.26 -3.72 16.04
C TYR A 125 10.59 -4.27 16.58
N LEU A 126 11.47 -4.77 15.71
CA LEU A 126 12.78 -5.30 16.08
C LEU A 126 13.84 -4.21 16.29
N SER A 127 13.53 -2.95 15.99
CA SER A 127 14.52 -1.89 16.01
C SER A 127 15.03 -1.65 17.44
N LYS A 128 16.35 -1.79 17.61
CA LYS A 128 17.09 -1.34 18.79
C LYS A 128 17.86 -0.05 18.48
N ASP A 129 18.13 0.18 17.20
CA ASP A 129 18.87 1.32 16.68
C ASP A 129 18.00 2.17 15.79
N ILE A 130 18.29 3.48 15.80
CA ILE A 130 17.57 4.45 14.96
C ILE A 130 17.67 4.13 13.47
N TYR A 131 18.78 3.55 13.02
CA TYR A 131 19.00 3.20 11.62
C TYR A 131 18.03 2.09 11.14
N VAL A 132 17.84 1.06 11.95
CA VAL A 132 16.89 -0.03 11.65
C VAL A 132 15.46 0.50 11.65
N TYR A 133 15.13 1.39 12.61
CA TYR A 133 13.85 2.10 12.64
C TYR A 133 13.62 2.91 11.36
N MET A 134 14.61 3.67 10.90
CA MET A 134 14.55 4.46 9.67
C MET A 134 14.31 3.60 8.44
N ILE A 135 15.02 2.47 8.31
CA ILE A 135 14.84 1.53 7.20
C ILE A 135 13.42 1.00 7.21
N GLY A 136 12.92 0.57 8.38
CA GLY A 136 11.55 0.09 8.54
C GLY A 136 10.51 1.16 8.17
N GLY A 137 10.67 2.38 8.66
CA GLY A 137 9.82 3.53 8.33
C GLY A 137 9.83 3.89 6.84
N THR A 138 11.01 3.82 6.21
CA THR A 138 11.15 4.04 4.77
C THR A 138 10.43 2.95 3.96
N LEU A 139 10.52 1.68 4.37
CA LEU A 139 9.77 0.59 3.75
C LEU A 139 8.25 0.78 3.91
N MET A 140 7.80 1.25 5.06
CA MET A 140 6.38 1.60 5.25
C MET A 140 5.94 2.75 4.35
N SER A 141 6.83 3.71 4.05
CA SER A 141 6.55 4.84 3.14
C SER A 141 6.37 4.40 1.68
N PHE A 142 6.80 3.19 1.30
CA PHE A 142 6.48 2.57 0.01
C PHE A 142 5.00 2.23 -0.14
N MET A 143 4.22 2.54 0.87
CA MET A 143 2.77 2.36 0.89
C MET A 143 2.13 3.10 -0.29
N VAL A 144 1.79 2.34 -1.31
CA VAL A 144 1.02 2.86 -2.44
C VAL A 144 -0.37 3.17 -1.92
N SER A 145 -0.61 4.45 -1.77
CA SER A 145 -1.76 5.07 -1.16
C SER A 145 -3.08 4.30 -1.33
N HIS A 146 -3.96 4.46 -0.37
CA HIS A 146 -5.37 4.04 -0.38
C HIS A 146 -6.09 4.23 -1.73
N ASP A 147 -5.62 5.18 -2.56
CA ASP A 147 -6.15 5.43 -3.90
C ASP A 147 -6.07 4.21 -4.81
N MET A 148 -4.96 3.44 -4.78
CA MET A 148 -4.82 2.26 -5.64
C MET A 148 -5.78 1.15 -5.20
N GLN A 149 -5.97 0.98 -3.90
CA GLN A 149 -6.95 0.05 -3.35
C GLN A 149 -8.38 0.47 -3.74
N CYS A 150 -8.70 1.76 -3.62
CA CYS A 150 -9.97 2.33 -4.02
C CYS A 150 -10.25 2.11 -5.51
N VAL A 151 -9.29 2.41 -6.37
CA VAL A 151 -9.45 2.21 -7.81
C VAL A 151 -9.60 0.73 -8.15
N TYR A 152 -8.88 -0.16 -7.45
CA TYR A 152 -9.01 -1.60 -7.65
C TYR A 152 -10.41 -2.11 -7.24
N ILE A 153 -10.97 -1.60 -6.13
CA ILE A 153 -12.35 -1.87 -5.72
C ILE A 153 -13.35 -1.41 -6.79
N LEU A 154 -13.15 -0.20 -7.32
CA LEU A 154 -14.01 0.35 -8.36
C LEU A 154 -13.94 -0.45 -9.67
N GLU A 155 -12.77 -0.97 -10.03
CA GLU A 155 -12.60 -1.83 -11.21
C GLU A 155 -13.25 -3.20 -11.06
N CYS A 156 -13.18 -3.76 -9.85
CA CYS A 156 -13.77 -5.07 -9.55
C CYS A 156 -15.29 -5.01 -9.31
N SER A 157 -15.86 -3.80 -9.18
CA SER A 157 -17.28 -3.61 -8.87
C SER A 157 -18.09 -3.28 -10.12
N ASP A 158 -19.33 -3.80 -10.19
CA ASP A 158 -20.29 -3.40 -11.22
C ASP A 158 -20.66 -1.92 -11.09
N LYS A 159 -20.97 -1.26 -12.21
CA LYS A 159 -21.35 0.16 -12.24
C LYS A 159 -22.43 0.53 -11.22
N LYS A 160 -23.43 -0.36 -11.02
CA LYS A 160 -24.55 -0.12 -10.09
C LYS A 160 -24.17 -0.26 -8.61
N SER A 161 -23.14 -1.05 -8.29
CA SER A 161 -22.75 -1.36 -6.92
C SER A 161 -21.47 -0.65 -6.46
N ARG A 162 -20.79 0.07 -7.34
CA ARG A 162 -19.49 0.72 -7.06
C ARG A 162 -19.50 1.59 -5.82
N ALA A 163 -20.44 2.53 -5.74
CA ALA A 163 -20.54 3.46 -4.63
C ALA A 163 -20.77 2.72 -3.30
N ARG A 164 -21.67 1.73 -3.30
CA ARG A 164 -21.97 0.91 -2.13
C ARG A 164 -20.75 0.11 -1.68
N ASN A 165 -20.07 -0.58 -2.60
CA ASN A 165 -18.92 -1.41 -2.28
C ASN A 165 -17.76 -0.57 -1.75
N TYR A 166 -17.52 0.59 -2.35
CA TYR A 166 -16.55 1.56 -1.86
C TYR A 166 -16.87 2.05 -0.44
N ALA A 167 -18.14 2.43 -0.20
CA ALA A 167 -18.60 2.89 1.10
C ALA A 167 -18.44 1.80 2.18
N ILE A 168 -18.73 0.54 1.87
CA ILE A 168 -18.55 -0.59 2.81
C ILE A 168 -17.07 -0.73 3.19
N VAL A 169 -16.16 -0.76 2.22
CA VAL A 169 -14.72 -0.91 2.50
C VAL A 169 -14.20 0.27 3.30
N LYS A 170 -14.64 1.50 2.98
CA LYS A 170 -14.26 2.69 3.76
C LYS A 170 -14.82 2.69 5.18
N ALA A 171 -16.08 2.26 5.36
CA ALA A 171 -16.68 2.13 6.68
C ALA A 171 -15.94 1.10 7.56
N VAL A 172 -15.51 -0.01 6.96
CA VAL A 172 -14.71 -1.04 7.65
C VAL A 172 -13.32 -0.49 8.01
N ALA A 173 -12.71 0.33 7.15
CA ALA A 173 -11.42 0.96 7.44
C ALA A 173 -11.45 1.86 8.70
N ILE A 174 -12.55 2.60 8.89
CA ILE A 174 -12.74 3.47 10.07
C ILE A 174 -12.71 2.66 11.40
N LEU A 175 -13.00 1.37 11.36
CA LEU A 175 -12.87 0.51 12.55
C LEU A 175 -11.41 0.28 12.98
N GLY A 176 -10.44 0.60 12.12
CA GLY A 176 -9.00 0.53 12.41
C GLY A 176 -8.40 1.83 13.01
N THR A 177 -9.15 2.93 13.00
CA THR A 177 -8.72 4.23 13.54
C THR A 177 -9.14 4.39 14.99
#